data_56f7fc5d6372843ca3448ad91d9dc8c3
#
_entry.id   56f7fc5d6372843ca3448ad91d9dc8c3
#
_cell.length_a   1.000
_cell.length_b   1.000
_cell.length_c   1.000
_cell.angle_alpha   90.00
_cell.angle_beta   90.00
_cell.angle_gamma   90.00
#
_symmetry.space_group_name_H-M   'P 1'
#
loop_
_entity.id
_entity.type
_entity.pdbx_description
1 polymer ?
#
loop_
_entity_poly.entity_id
_entity_poly.type
_entity_poly.pdbx_seq_one_letter_code
_entity_poly.pdbx_strand_id
1 'polypeptide(L)'
;MNLSPYNDKKIKVILHDGSTFEGFATHNSFEYSYAEFGVDAECLQLGEYLIRDEEIESVELLESPASIRNTEEEMAMLFSVRRSFSEHLKRWEDNELPDKYDNNCFEYSAQPTQEEFERALNYQKERGDSFIKLEGDFPLADDFGLDSSVTLTMQLTGPTDRWIVNDEIEIREPGYKDIKEIELKHYGPLYGEDFAVRNINHLFEYLDFRGAYIGERLVGAYYFYSSDGYTCVDGLIVDEDFRCRHIATTLLKHAVSEASGDVVFLHADQDDYPRKIYEKLGFAEVDKLYEYLSTEK
;
A
#
# COMPACT_ATOMS: atom_id res chain seq x y z
N MET A 1 22.60 -14.55 -17.10
CA MET A 1 23.06 -13.75 -15.91
C MET A 1 22.87 -14.61 -14.66
N ASN A 2 23.68 -14.46 -13.58
CA ASN A 2 23.35 -15.17 -12.32
C ASN A 2 22.31 -14.35 -11.56
N LEU A 3 21.12 -14.87 -11.41
CA LEU A 3 19.97 -14.17 -10.80
C LEU A 3 19.80 -14.46 -9.30
N SER A 4 20.44 -15.52 -8.77
CA SER A 4 20.29 -15.92 -7.36
C SER A 4 20.65 -14.85 -6.31
N PRO A 5 21.57 -13.91 -6.54
CA PRO A 5 21.86 -12.84 -5.57
C PRO A 5 20.72 -11.85 -5.33
N TYR A 6 19.72 -11.84 -6.21
CA TYR A 6 18.59 -10.90 -6.15
C TYR A 6 17.37 -11.47 -5.44
N ASN A 7 17.43 -12.73 -4.97
CA ASN A 7 16.32 -13.33 -4.21
C ASN A 7 16.02 -12.54 -2.94
N ASP A 8 14.76 -12.25 -2.70
CA ASP A 8 14.23 -11.47 -1.56
C ASP A 8 14.86 -10.05 -1.47
N LYS A 9 15.20 -9.47 -2.62
CA LYS A 9 15.73 -8.11 -2.70
C LYS A 9 14.75 -7.19 -3.42
N LYS A 10 14.73 -5.93 -2.96
CA LYS A 10 14.08 -4.83 -3.68
C LYS A 10 14.99 -4.44 -4.85
N ILE A 11 14.51 -4.62 -6.06
CA ILE A 11 15.29 -4.44 -7.28
C ILE A 11 14.55 -3.65 -8.34
N LYS A 12 15.35 -3.11 -9.28
CA LYS A 12 14.87 -2.66 -10.57
C LYS A 12 15.47 -3.55 -11.66
N VAL A 13 14.59 -4.16 -12.44
CA VAL A 13 14.96 -4.92 -13.63
C VAL A 13 14.78 -4.04 -14.86
N ILE A 14 15.78 -4.00 -15.71
CA ILE A 14 15.73 -3.28 -17.00
C ILE A 14 15.79 -4.36 -18.09
N LEU A 15 14.81 -4.35 -19.00
CA LEU A 15 14.73 -5.27 -20.11
C LEU A 15 15.40 -4.70 -21.36
N HIS A 16 15.77 -5.58 -22.30
CA HIS A 16 16.38 -5.19 -23.58
C HIS A 16 15.53 -4.28 -24.47
N ASP A 17 14.22 -4.22 -24.23
CA ASP A 17 13.31 -3.29 -24.92
C ASP A 17 13.19 -1.92 -24.21
N GLY A 18 13.92 -1.72 -23.11
CA GLY A 18 13.91 -0.53 -22.29
C GLY A 18 12.80 -0.47 -21.23
N SER A 19 11.93 -1.48 -21.13
CA SER A 19 10.93 -1.58 -20.07
C SER A 19 11.61 -1.78 -18.72
N THR A 20 11.01 -1.27 -17.64
CA THR A 20 11.52 -1.44 -16.28
C THR A 20 10.44 -1.99 -15.36
N PHE A 21 10.87 -2.83 -14.41
CA PHE A 21 10.06 -3.36 -13.32
C PHE A 21 10.78 -3.10 -12.01
N GLU A 22 10.05 -2.65 -10.99
CA GLU A 22 10.57 -2.38 -9.65
C GLU A 22 9.70 -3.11 -8.62
N GLY A 23 10.32 -3.83 -7.69
CA GLY A 23 9.63 -4.61 -6.67
C GLY A 23 10.54 -5.55 -5.91
N PHE A 24 9.98 -6.34 -5.02
CA PHE A 24 10.68 -7.46 -4.41
C PHE A 24 10.75 -8.64 -5.38
N ALA A 25 11.92 -9.23 -5.52
CA ALA A 25 12.16 -10.31 -6.46
C ALA A 25 12.25 -11.67 -5.76
N THR A 26 11.64 -12.68 -6.35
CA THR A 26 11.90 -14.09 -6.05
C THR A 26 12.71 -14.69 -7.19
N HIS A 27 13.82 -15.33 -6.85
CA HIS A 27 14.62 -16.05 -7.83
C HIS A 27 14.06 -17.46 -8.03
N ASN A 28 13.70 -17.79 -9.26
CA ASN A 28 13.25 -19.11 -9.66
C ASN A 28 14.34 -19.81 -10.49
N SER A 29 14.89 -20.93 -9.96
CA SER A 29 15.88 -21.72 -10.71
C SER A 29 15.26 -22.28 -11.99
N PHE A 30 16.09 -22.70 -12.93
CA PHE A 30 15.69 -23.34 -14.17
C PHE A 30 14.70 -24.52 -13.92
N GLU A 31 15.05 -25.40 -12.98
CA GLU A 31 14.25 -26.59 -12.67
C GLU A 31 12.88 -26.20 -12.09
N TYR A 32 12.84 -25.16 -11.23
CA TYR A 32 11.60 -24.67 -10.63
C TYR A 32 10.73 -23.97 -11.69
N SER A 33 11.31 -23.07 -12.49
CA SER A 33 10.59 -22.37 -13.56
C SER A 33 9.98 -23.34 -14.57
N TYR A 34 10.71 -24.41 -14.92
CA TYR A 34 10.19 -25.44 -15.82
C TYR A 34 9.06 -26.26 -15.20
N ALA A 35 9.22 -26.67 -13.93
CA ALA A 35 8.25 -27.51 -13.25
C ALA A 35 6.93 -26.77 -12.96
N GLU A 36 7.01 -25.53 -12.50
CA GLU A 36 5.83 -24.79 -12.03
C GLU A 36 5.18 -23.93 -13.13
N PHE A 37 5.98 -23.35 -14.03
CA PHE A 37 5.48 -22.40 -15.04
C PHE A 37 5.64 -22.91 -16.48
N GLY A 38 6.32 -24.02 -16.70
CA GLY A 38 6.63 -24.54 -18.04
C GLY A 38 7.63 -23.66 -18.81
N VAL A 39 8.41 -22.84 -18.10
CA VAL A 39 9.38 -21.91 -18.66
C VAL A 39 10.78 -22.51 -18.65
N ASP A 40 11.39 -22.64 -19.83
CA ASP A 40 12.72 -23.23 -20.05
C ASP A 40 13.84 -22.16 -19.87
N ALA A 41 13.84 -21.50 -18.69
CA ALA A 41 14.78 -20.43 -18.34
C ALA A 41 14.88 -20.24 -16.82
N GLU A 42 16.00 -19.68 -16.35
CA GLU A 42 16.10 -19.08 -15.02
C GLU A 42 15.38 -17.75 -15.01
N CYS A 43 14.59 -17.46 -13.97
CA CYS A 43 13.72 -16.30 -13.94
C CYS A 43 13.85 -15.49 -12.64
N LEU A 44 13.57 -14.19 -12.74
CA LEU A 44 13.13 -13.36 -11.61
C LEU A 44 11.62 -13.19 -11.66
N GLN A 45 10.97 -13.44 -10.55
CA GLN A 45 9.55 -13.17 -10.37
C GLN A 45 9.40 -11.90 -9.54
N LEU A 46 8.63 -10.92 -10.04
CA LEU A 46 8.22 -9.71 -9.35
C LEU A 46 6.68 -9.67 -9.41
N GLY A 47 6.04 -9.90 -8.26
CA GLY A 47 4.59 -10.15 -8.26
C GLY A 47 4.24 -11.29 -9.22
N GLU A 48 3.34 -11.05 -10.17
CA GLU A 48 2.97 -12.04 -11.20
C GLU A 48 3.87 -12.03 -12.44
N TYR A 49 4.80 -11.09 -12.52
CA TYR A 49 5.70 -11.00 -13.67
C TYR A 49 6.83 -12.01 -13.53
N LEU A 50 6.88 -12.95 -14.44
CA LEU A 50 7.97 -13.92 -14.56
C LEU A 50 8.91 -13.47 -15.69
N ILE A 51 10.06 -12.91 -15.32
CA ILE A 51 11.03 -12.30 -16.23
C ILE A 51 12.18 -13.29 -16.44
N ARG A 52 12.39 -13.71 -17.69
CA ARG A 52 13.46 -14.65 -18.04
C ARG A 52 14.82 -13.96 -18.06
N ASP A 53 15.86 -14.69 -17.72
CA ASP A 53 17.23 -14.18 -17.71
C ASP A 53 17.69 -13.61 -19.09
N GLU A 54 17.18 -14.17 -20.20
CA GLU A 54 17.46 -13.70 -21.56
C GLU A 54 16.77 -12.37 -21.93
N GLU A 55 15.73 -11.96 -21.20
CA GLU A 55 15.00 -10.71 -21.42
C GLU A 55 15.69 -9.54 -20.67
N ILE A 56 16.54 -9.85 -19.68
CA ILE A 56 17.13 -8.89 -18.75
C ILE A 56 18.39 -8.27 -19.35
N GLU A 57 18.39 -6.95 -19.52
CA GLU A 57 19.58 -6.17 -19.83
C GLU A 57 20.43 -5.94 -18.56
N SER A 58 19.80 -5.50 -17.47
CA SER A 58 20.47 -5.27 -16.20
C SER A 58 19.51 -5.39 -15.00
N VAL A 59 20.11 -5.64 -13.83
CA VAL A 59 19.41 -5.62 -12.54
C VAL A 59 20.14 -4.69 -11.59
N GLU A 60 19.43 -3.76 -11.00
CA GLU A 60 19.92 -2.79 -10.00
C GLU A 60 19.30 -3.09 -8.65
N LEU A 61 20.09 -3.09 -7.57
CA LEU A 61 19.55 -3.08 -6.21
C LEU A 61 18.98 -1.69 -5.92
N LEU A 62 17.75 -1.64 -5.47
CA LEU A 62 17.11 -0.39 -5.02
C LEU A 62 17.49 -0.16 -3.55
N GLU A 63 18.67 0.41 -3.34
CA GLU A 63 19.11 0.92 -2.04
C GLU A 63 18.58 2.36 -1.89
N SER A 64 17.44 2.52 -1.22
CA SER A 64 16.93 3.85 -0.88
C SER A 64 17.36 4.18 0.55
N PRO A 65 17.70 5.46 0.85
CA PRO A 65 17.93 5.85 2.23
C PRO A 65 16.66 5.67 3.05
N ALA A 66 16.82 5.25 4.31
CA ALA A 66 15.72 5.11 5.26
C ALA A 66 14.90 6.39 5.34
N SER A 67 13.61 6.31 5.04
CA SER A 67 12.67 7.44 5.03
C SER A 67 11.23 6.94 5.08
N ILE A 68 10.31 7.83 5.43
CA ILE A 68 8.87 7.58 5.35
C ILE A 68 8.51 7.09 3.94
N ARG A 69 8.91 7.83 2.91
CA ARG A 69 8.60 7.49 1.51
C ARG A 69 9.11 6.13 1.08
N ASN A 70 10.33 5.75 1.50
CA ASN A 70 10.86 4.43 1.18
C ASN A 70 10.03 3.32 1.85
N THR A 71 9.61 3.52 3.10
CA THR A 71 8.75 2.58 3.83
C THR A 71 7.37 2.44 3.16
N GLU A 72 6.78 3.56 2.70
CA GLU A 72 5.53 3.56 1.91
C GLU A 72 5.68 2.77 0.60
N GLU A 73 6.75 3.04 -0.15
CA GLU A 73 7.04 2.32 -1.40
C GLU A 73 7.27 0.82 -1.16
N GLU A 74 7.99 0.45 -0.10
CA GLU A 74 8.21 -0.96 0.25
C GLU A 74 6.91 -1.66 0.65
N MET A 75 6.06 -1.00 1.44
CA MET A 75 4.74 -1.53 1.77
C MET A 75 3.88 -1.73 0.52
N ALA A 76 3.87 -0.77 -0.41
CA ALA A 76 3.16 -0.90 -1.68
C ALA A 76 3.71 -2.06 -2.53
N MET A 77 5.03 -2.27 -2.52
CA MET A 77 5.68 -3.36 -3.27
C MET A 77 5.43 -4.76 -2.70
N LEU A 78 4.85 -4.90 -1.49
CA LEU A 78 4.35 -6.19 -1.02
C LEU A 78 3.17 -6.69 -1.86
N PHE A 79 2.40 -5.77 -2.45
CA PHE A 79 1.16 -6.04 -3.14
C PHE A 79 1.23 -5.82 -4.65
N SER A 80 2.13 -4.96 -5.09
CA SER A 80 2.16 -4.47 -6.47
C SER A 80 3.56 -4.35 -7.04
N VAL A 81 3.65 -4.37 -8.35
CA VAL A 81 4.89 -4.14 -9.09
C VAL A 81 4.80 -2.79 -9.78
N ARG A 82 5.88 -2.00 -9.68
CA ARG A 82 5.99 -0.72 -10.35
C ARG A 82 6.76 -0.89 -11.66
N ARG A 83 6.21 -0.45 -12.77
CA ARG A 83 6.86 -0.50 -14.08
C ARG A 83 6.78 0.81 -14.84
N SER A 84 7.70 1.03 -15.78
CA SER A 84 7.63 2.16 -16.70
C SER A 84 6.40 2.05 -17.61
N PHE A 85 5.72 3.17 -17.85
CA PHE A 85 4.56 3.22 -18.75
C PHE A 85 4.75 4.22 -19.90
N SER A 86 5.15 5.46 -19.56
CA SER A 86 5.49 6.50 -20.51
C SER A 86 6.63 7.37 -19.97
N GLU A 87 6.93 8.50 -20.61
CA GLU A 87 7.97 9.42 -20.14
C GLU A 87 7.66 9.98 -18.73
N HIS A 88 6.38 10.30 -18.46
CA HIS A 88 5.96 10.96 -17.21
C HIS A 88 5.14 10.04 -16.29
N LEU A 89 4.81 8.81 -16.72
CA LEU A 89 3.98 7.88 -15.97
C LEU A 89 4.71 6.57 -15.68
N LYS A 90 4.63 6.13 -14.43
CA LYS A 90 4.88 4.76 -14.01
C LYS A 90 3.56 4.08 -13.68
N ARG A 91 3.47 2.79 -13.83
CA ARG A 91 2.28 2.00 -13.53
C ARG A 91 2.55 1.10 -12.33
N TRP A 92 1.73 1.20 -11.29
CA TRP A 92 1.60 0.22 -10.24
C TRP A 92 0.56 -0.83 -10.63
N GLU A 93 0.85 -2.09 -10.43
CA GLU A 93 -0.03 -3.21 -10.81
C GLU A 93 -0.06 -4.29 -9.73
N ASP A 94 -1.28 -4.57 -9.28
CA ASP A 94 -1.65 -5.68 -8.43
C ASP A 94 -2.70 -6.51 -9.19
N ASN A 95 -2.28 -7.66 -9.72
CA ASN A 95 -3.16 -8.50 -10.52
C ASN A 95 -4.02 -9.44 -9.65
N GLU A 96 -3.66 -9.65 -8.38
CA GLU A 96 -4.47 -10.42 -7.43
C GLU A 96 -5.70 -9.62 -6.98
N LEU A 97 -5.57 -8.29 -6.91
CA LEU A 97 -6.65 -7.39 -6.53
C LEU A 97 -6.80 -6.22 -7.54
N PRO A 98 -7.15 -6.51 -8.80
CA PRO A 98 -7.12 -5.53 -9.89
C PRO A 98 -8.11 -4.37 -9.72
N ASP A 99 -9.14 -4.52 -8.90
CA ASP A 99 -10.14 -3.50 -8.60
C ASP A 99 -9.77 -2.61 -7.38
N LYS A 100 -8.59 -2.80 -6.78
CA LYS A 100 -8.05 -1.90 -5.75
C LYS A 100 -7.26 -0.78 -6.41
N TYR A 101 -7.83 0.43 -6.46
CA TYR A 101 -7.22 1.55 -7.21
C TYR A 101 -5.87 1.98 -6.67
N ASP A 102 -5.62 1.87 -5.34
CA ASP A 102 -4.36 2.29 -4.72
C ASP A 102 -3.17 1.42 -5.14
N ASN A 103 -3.45 0.14 -5.44
CA ASN A 103 -2.46 -0.79 -5.94
C ASN A 103 -2.40 -0.82 -7.48
N ASN A 104 -3.35 -0.16 -8.16
CA ASN A 104 -3.51 -0.20 -9.61
C ASN A 104 -3.64 1.21 -10.21
N CYS A 105 -2.69 2.08 -9.92
CA CYS A 105 -2.67 3.49 -10.31
C CYS A 105 -1.52 3.83 -11.26
N PHE A 106 -1.53 5.06 -11.76
CA PHE A 106 -0.42 5.65 -12.49
C PHE A 106 0.23 6.75 -11.63
N GLU A 107 1.48 6.53 -11.25
CA GLU A 107 2.32 7.52 -10.57
C GLU A 107 2.89 8.49 -11.62
N TYR A 108 2.65 9.79 -11.48
CA TYR A 108 3.22 10.79 -12.38
C TYR A 108 4.43 11.49 -11.75
N SER A 109 5.45 11.74 -12.58
CA SER A 109 6.67 12.49 -12.22
C SER A 109 6.71 13.92 -12.79
N ALA A 110 5.80 14.22 -13.70
CA ALA A 110 5.55 15.54 -14.27
C ALA A 110 4.09 15.62 -14.73
N GLN A 111 3.62 16.80 -15.15
CA GLN A 111 2.29 16.92 -15.77
C GLN A 111 2.21 15.97 -16.99
N PRO A 112 1.37 14.92 -16.97
CA PRO A 112 1.20 14.07 -18.13
C PRO A 112 0.62 14.85 -19.31
N THR A 113 1.02 14.47 -20.51
CA THR A 113 0.42 14.99 -21.72
C THR A 113 -0.97 14.37 -21.94
N GLN A 114 -1.80 15.03 -22.76
CA GLN A 114 -3.10 14.47 -23.15
C GLN A 114 -2.95 13.08 -23.82
N GLU A 115 -1.91 12.87 -24.63
CA GLU A 115 -1.64 11.59 -25.29
C GLU A 115 -1.29 10.49 -24.27
N GLU A 116 -0.47 10.80 -23.26
CA GLU A 116 -0.13 9.86 -22.20
C GLU A 116 -1.36 9.48 -21.36
N PHE A 117 -2.20 10.46 -21.04
CA PHE A 117 -3.45 10.22 -20.31
C PHE A 117 -4.41 9.33 -21.14
N GLU A 118 -4.61 9.63 -22.42
CA GLU A 118 -5.45 8.80 -23.31
C GLU A 118 -4.90 7.37 -23.44
N ARG A 119 -3.58 7.22 -23.51
CA ARG A 119 -2.92 5.91 -23.51
C ARG A 119 -3.17 5.16 -22.20
N ALA A 120 -3.07 5.83 -21.03
CA ALA A 120 -3.35 5.25 -19.73
C ALA A 120 -4.83 4.82 -19.63
N LEU A 121 -5.75 5.66 -20.09
CA LEU A 121 -7.18 5.36 -20.10
C LEU A 121 -7.52 4.15 -21.00
N ASN A 122 -6.91 4.06 -22.19
CA ASN A 122 -7.08 2.92 -23.08
C ASN A 122 -6.51 1.64 -22.48
N TYR A 123 -5.35 1.72 -21.83
CA TYR A 123 -4.76 0.59 -21.13
C TYR A 123 -5.69 0.03 -20.05
N GLN A 124 -6.29 0.89 -19.18
CA GLN A 124 -7.27 0.46 -18.18
C GLN A 124 -8.49 -0.23 -18.83
N LYS A 125 -9.02 0.34 -19.91
CA LYS A 125 -10.15 -0.24 -20.64
C LYS A 125 -9.83 -1.61 -21.23
N GLU A 126 -8.64 -1.79 -21.79
CA GLU A 126 -8.19 -3.07 -22.35
C GLU A 126 -8.05 -4.16 -21.27
N ARG A 127 -7.67 -3.77 -20.06
CA ARG A 127 -7.66 -4.66 -18.89
C ARG A 127 -9.05 -4.99 -18.36
N GLY A 128 -10.06 -4.19 -18.69
CA GLY A 128 -11.41 -4.28 -18.14
C GLY A 128 -11.58 -3.58 -16.80
N ASP A 129 -10.63 -2.71 -16.43
CA ASP A 129 -10.72 -1.92 -15.21
C ASP A 129 -11.77 -0.81 -15.38
N SER A 130 -12.64 -0.63 -14.37
CA SER A 130 -13.73 0.36 -14.36
C SER A 130 -13.31 1.72 -13.78
N PHE A 131 -12.03 1.98 -13.67
CA PHE A 131 -11.48 3.20 -13.09
C PHE A 131 -10.18 3.63 -13.77
N ILE A 132 -9.79 4.88 -13.57
CA ILE A 132 -8.42 5.37 -13.76
C ILE A 132 -8.04 6.22 -12.56
N LYS A 133 -6.86 5.96 -11.99
CA LYS A 133 -6.26 6.74 -10.90
C LYS A 133 -4.89 7.24 -11.31
N LEU A 134 -4.66 8.55 -11.13
CA LEU A 134 -3.35 9.17 -11.20
C LEU A 134 -2.96 9.65 -9.79
N GLU A 135 -1.69 9.55 -9.42
CA GLU A 135 -1.19 10.05 -8.14
C GLU A 135 0.23 10.61 -8.26
N GLY A 136 0.60 11.53 -7.36
CA GLY A 136 1.95 12.11 -7.33
C GLY A 136 2.12 13.20 -6.26
N ASP A 137 3.34 13.73 -6.16
CA ASP A 137 3.79 14.61 -5.07
C ASP A 137 3.39 16.08 -5.25
N PHE A 138 2.75 16.45 -6.34
CA PHE A 138 2.36 17.84 -6.63
C PHE A 138 1.03 17.88 -7.38
N PRO A 139 0.26 18.98 -7.26
CA PRO A 139 -1.03 19.08 -7.95
C PRO A 139 -0.84 19.19 -9.47
N LEU A 140 -1.68 18.49 -10.24
CA LEU A 140 -1.74 18.63 -11.68
C LEU A 140 -2.36 20.01 -12.07
N ALA A 141 -1.82 20.63 -13.11
CA ALA A 141 -2.38 21.85 -13.69
C ALA A 141 -3.63 21.55 -14.54
N ASP A 142 -3.70 20.36 -15.13
CA ASP A 142 -4.87 19.81 -15.82
C ASP A 142 -5.19 18.46 -15.16
N ASP A 143 -6.34 18.35 -14.53
CA ASP A 143 -6.82 17.14 -13.84
C ASP A 143 -7.53 16.14 -14.77
N PHE A 144 -7.59 16.43 -16.07
CA PHE A 144 -8.26 15.60 -17.09
C PHE A 144 -9.74 15.33 -16.80
N GLY A 145 -10.38 16.14 -15.96
CA GLY A 145 -11.77 15.97 -15.53
C GLY A 145 -11.97 14.85 -14.50
N LEU A 146 -10.91 14.44 -13.80
CA LEU A 146 -10.95 13.48 -12.71
C LEU A 146 -11.33 14.16 -11.39
N ASP A 147 -11.93 13.42 -10.47
CA ASP A 147 -12.18 13.86 -9.10
C ASP A 147 -10.85 13.87 -8.34
N SER A 148 -10.53 14.99 -7.68
CA SER A 148 -9.27 15.14 -6.95
C SER A 148 -9.45 14.98 -5.44
N SER A 149 -8.47 14.35 -4.79
CA SER A 149 -8.31 14.27 -3.34
C SER A 149 -6.85 14.47 -2.94
N VAL A 150 -6.61 14.67 -1.65
CA VAL A 150 -5.25 14.81 -1.10
C VAL A 150 -5.14 13.91 0.13
N THR A 151 -4.24 12.95 0.07
CA THR A 151 -3.84 12.14 1.21
C THR A 151 -2.62 12.78 1.88
N LEU A 152 -2.71 12.98 3.19
CA LEU A 152 -1.64 13.52 4.02
C LEU A 152 -0.86 12.39 4.66
N THR A 153 0.46 12.45 4.57
CA THR A 153 1.33 11.67 5.42
C THR A 153 1.58 12.44 6.71
N MET A 154 1.21 11.86 7.83
CA MET A 154 1.28 12.49 9.16
C MET A 154 2.23 11.73 10.07
N GLN A 155 3.28 12.40 10.54
CA GLN A 155 4.28 11.84 11.44
C GLN A 155 3.99 12.22 12.89
N LEU A 156 4.16 11.27 13.82
CA LEU A 156 4.11 11.56 15.26
C LEU A 156 5.33 12.39 15.67
N THR A 157 5.08 13.62 16.14
CA THR A 157 6.09 14.57 16.61
C THR A 157 5.88 15.00 18.05
N GLY A 158 4.67 14.77 18.57
CA GLY A 158 4.27 15.15 19.91
C GLY A 158 4.47 14.04 20.95
N PRO A 159 4.43 14.40 22.26
CA PRO A 159 4.52 13.43 23.35
C PRO A 159 3.23 12.59 23.47
N THR A 160 3.38 11.32 23.83
CA THR A 160 2.29 10.36 24.00
C THR A 160 1.85 10.14 25.45
N ASP A 161 2.54 10.75 26.42
CA ASP A 161 2.30 10.60 27.87
C ASP A 161 0.92 11.11 28.31
N ARG A 162 0.35 12.06 27.57
CA ARG A 162 -0.97 12.66 27.84
C ARG A 162 -2.14 12.00 27.10
N TRP A 163 -1.87 10.96 26.33
CA TRP A 163 -2.93 10.28 25.60
C TRP A 163 -3.86 9.52 26.56
N ILE A 164 -5.15 9.78 26.45
CA ILE A 164 -6.16 9.09 27.23
C ILE A 164 -6.43 7.75 26.55
N VAL A 165 -6.16 6.67 27.25
CA VAL A 165 -6.41 5.31 26.80
C VAL A 165 -7.61 4.71 27.52
N ASN A 166 -8.14 3.64 26.98
CA ASN A 166 -9.19 2.85 27.62
C ASN A 166 -8.56 1.59 28.26
N ASP A 167 -8.55 1.54 29.58
CA ASP A 167 -7.93 0.45 30.36
C ASP A 167 -8.75 -0.88 30.30
N GLU A 168 -9.97 -0.86 29.75
CA GLU A 168 -10.77 -2.07 29.52
C GLU A 168 -10.34 -2.83 28.25
N ILE A 169 -9.48 -2.21 27.43
CA ILE A 169 -9.02 -2.77 26.15
C ILE A 169 -7.81 -3.66 26.38
N GLU A 170 -7.93 -4.89 25.93
CA GLU A 170 -6.80 -5.81 25.72
C GLU A 170 -6.37 -5.73 24.24
N ILE A 171 -5.08 -5.48 23.99
CA ILE A 171 -4.54 -5.52 22.63
C ILE A 171 -3.79 -6.82 22.45
N ARG A 172 -4.15 -7.55 21.38
CA ARG A 172 -3.52 -8.82 21.00
C ARG A 172 -3.57 -9.02 19.48
N GLU A 173 -2.81 -9.96 18.99
CA GLU A 173 -2.89 -10.41 17.60
C GLU A 173 -4.27 -11.02 17.34
N PRO A 174 -5.02 -10.52 16.36
CA PRO A 174 -6.37 -11.00 16.08
C PRO A 174 -6.35 -12.23 15.19
N GLY A 175 -7.33 -13.12 15.37
CA GLY A 175 -7.59 -14.19 14.41
C GLY A 175 -8.17 -13.64 13.10
N TYR A 176 -7.85 -14.29 11.98
CA TYR A 176 -8.39 -13.92 10.66
C TYR A 176 -9.92 -13.73 10.66
N LYS A 177 -10.65 -14.60 11.37
CA LYS A 177 -12.12 -14.53 11.45
C LYS A 177 -12.61 -13.21 12.07
N ASP A 178 -11.93 -12.74 13.13
CA ASP A 178 -12.32 -11.53 13.85
C ASP A 178 -12.05 -10.30 12.98
N ILE A 179 -10.89 -10.27 12.31
CA ILE A 179 -10.55 -9.19 11.36
C ILE A 179 -11.53 -9.18 10.19
N LYS A 180 -11.80 -10.32 9.59
CA LYS A 180 -12.77 -10.42 8.49
C LYS A 180 -14.15 -9.87 8.89
N GLU A 181 -14.61 -10.15 10.11
CA GLU A 181 -15.93 -9.68 10.58
C GLU A 181 -15.98 -8.16 10.70
N ILE A 182 -14.96 -7.52 11.30
CA ILE A 182 -14.92 -6.06 11.46
C ILE A 182 -14.71 -5.35 10.11
N GLU A 183 -13.88 -5.88 9.23
CA GLU A 183 -13.64 -5.37 7.88
C GLU A 183 -14.91 -5.43 7.01
N LEU A 184 -15.60 -6.59 7.01
CA LEU A 184 -16.86 -6.73 6.30
C LEU A 184 -17.93 -5.76 6.80
N LYS A 185 -18.03 -5.57 8.12
CA LYS A 185 -18.98 -4.62 8.71
C LYS A 185 -18.69 -3.18 8.26
N HIS A 186 -17.40 -2.83 8.11
CA HIS A 186 -16.98 -1.46 7.80
C HIS A 186 -16.91 -1.20 6.29
N TYR A 187 -16.21 -2.02 5.54
CA TYR A 187 -15.94 -1.81 4.12
C TYR A 187 -16.95 -2.48 3.19
N GLY A 188 -17.63 -3.56 3.65
CA GLY A 188 -18.64 -4.24 2.85
C GLY A 188 -19.74 -3.32 2.30
N PRO A 189 -20.32 -2.40 3.11
CA PRO A 189 -21.30 -1.42 2.63
C PRO A 189 -20.74 -0.38 1.64
N LEU A 190 -19.44 -0.10 1.68
CA LEU A 190 -18.76 0.91 0.85
C LEU A 190 -18.31 0.37 -0.50
N TYR A 191 -17.72 -0.82 -0.51
CA TYR A 191 -17.02 -1.39 -1.66
C TYR A 191 -17.58 -2.73 -2.13
N GLY A 192 -18.54 -3.30 -1.39
CA GLY A 192 -19.06 -4.65 -1.62
C GLY A 192 -18.35 -5.72 -0.80
N GLU A 193 -19.12 -6.73 -0.37
CA GLU A 193 -18.60 -7.80 0.51
C GLU A 193 -17.50 -8.63 -0.16
N ASP A 194 -17.64 -8.91 -1.47
CA ASP A 194 -16.65 -9.70 -2.21
C ASP A 194 -15.29 -8.98 -2.26
N PHE A 195 -15.28 -7.68 -2.57
CA PHE A 195 -14.06 -6.88 -2.54
C PHE A 195 -13.46 -6.85 -1.13
N ALA A 196 -14.25 -6.58 -0.09
CA ALA A 196 -13.76 -6.51 1.29
C ALA A 196 -13.13 -7.83 1.73
N VAL A 197 -13.70 -9.00 1.34
CA VAL A 197 -13.10 -10.31 1.63
C VAL A 197 -11.78 -10.51 0.90
N ARG A 198 -11.70 -10.17 -0.38
CA ARG A 198 -10.45 -10.32 -1.15
C ARG A 198 -9.37 -9.39 -0.62
N ASN A 199 -9.71 -8.12 -0.32
CA ASN A 199 -8.78 -7.15 0.24
C ASN A 199 -8.21 -7.61 1.59
N ILE A 200 -9.05 -8.09 2.52
CA ILE A 200 -8.55 -8.55 3.82
C ILE A 200 -7.71 -9.82 3.72
N ASN A 201 -8.03 -10.75 2.81
CA ASN A 201 -7.19 -11.91 2.56
C ASN A 201 -5.79 -11.47 2.13
N HIS A 202 -5.73 -10.53 1.20
CA HIS A 202 -4.49 -9.98 0.66
C HIS A 202 -3.66 -9.24 1.72
N LEU A 203 -4.29 -8.37 2.51
CA LEU A 203 -3.61 -7.65 3.60
C LEU A 203 -3.13 -8.59 4.71
N PHE A 204 -3.93 -9.58 5.09
CA PHE A 204 -3.64 -10.47 6.22
C PHE A 204 -2.48 -11.44 5.93
N GLU A 205 -2.15 -11.66 4.66
CA GLU A 205 -1.01 -12.49 4.24
C GLU A 205 0.33 -11.77 4.45
N TYR A 206 0.37 -10.44 4.28
CA TYR A 206 1.62 -9.69 4.21
C TYR A 206 1.85 -8.71 5.38
N LEU A 207 0.80 -8.37 6.13
CA LEU A 207 0.88 -7.33 7.16
C LEU A 207 0.55 -7.86 8.56
N ASP A 208 1.18 -7.28 9.56
CA ASP A 208 0.93 -7.58 10.96
C ASP A 208 -0.26 -6.80 11.49
N PHE A 209 -1.24 -7.53 12.04
CA PHE A 209 -2.44 -6.95 12.62
C PHE A 209 -2.41 -6.91 14.13
N ARG A 210 -3.02 -5.87 14.71
CA ARG A 210 -3.31 -5.78 16.14
C ARG A 210 -4.77 -5.46 16.34
N GLY A 211 -5.39 -6.18 17.26
CA GLY A 211 -6.80 -6.05 17.59
C GLY A 211 -7.01 -5.55 19.02
N ALA A 212 -7.94 -4.62 19.18
CA ALA A 212 -8.46 -4.15 20.47
C ALA A 212 -9.67 -4.98 20.85
N TYR A 213 -9.64 -5.62 22.03
CA TYR A 213 -10.68 -6.50 22.52
C TYR A 213 -11.31 -5.98 23.81
N ILE A 214 -12.64 -6.16 23.95
CA ILE A 214 -13.36 -6.10 25.22
C ILE A 214 -13.90 -7.51 25.47
N GLY A 215 -13.28 -8.22 26.43
CA GLY A 215 -13.49 -9.66 26.56
C GLY A 215 -13.06 -10.40 25.30
N GLU A 216 -13.97 -11.18 24.70
CA GLU A 216 -13.69 -11.92 23.48
C GLU A 216 -14.08 -11.18 22.19
N ARG A 217 -14.67 -9.98 22.31
CA ARG A 217 -15.12 -9.22 21.15
C ARG A 217 -14.04 -8.27 20.63
N LEU A 218 -13.69 -8.41 19.35
CA LEU A 218 -12.89 -7.42 18.65
C LEU A 218 -13.72 -6.15 18.44
N VAL A 219 -13.19 -5.00 18.87
CA VAL A 219 -13.87 -3.70 18.78
C VAL A 219 -13.08 -2.64 18.02
N GLY A 220 -11.88 -2.98 17.57
CA GLY A 220 -11.07 -2.15 16.71
C GLY A 220 -9.81 -2.91 16.30
N ALA A 221 -9.15 -2.47 15.24
CA ALA A 221 -7.91 -3.05 14.75
C ALA A 221 -7.09 -2.02 13.99
N TYR A 222 -5.83 -2.34 13.75
CA TYR A 222 -4.94 -1.71 12.78
C TYR A 222 -3.96 -2.76 12.24
N TYR A 223 -3.32 -2.46 11.14
CA TYR A 223 -2.13 -3.16 10.67
C TYR A 223 -0.96 -2.20 10.54
N PHE A 224 0.25 -2.72 10.44
CA PHE A 224 1.44 -1.90 10.31
C PHE A 224 2.51 -2.58 9.44
N TYR A 225 3.39 -1.76 8.91
CA TYR A 225 4.60 -2.16 8.22
C TYR A 225 5.78 -1.36 8.76
N SER A 226 6.89 -2.03 9.05
CA SER A 226 8.11 -1.38 9.58
C SER A 226 9.30 -1.70 8.70
N SER A 227 10.08 -0.67 8.38
CA SER A 227 11.33 -0.77 7.64
C SER A 227 12.28 0.34 8.07
N ASP A 228 13.54 -0.03 8.30
CA ASP A 228 14.67 0.88 8.51
C ASP A 228 14.45 2.02 9.54
N GLY A 229 13.73 1.74 10.64
CA GLY A 229 13.44 2.71 11.69
C GLY A 229 12.24 3.60 11.43
N TYR A 230 11.36 3.21 10.50
CA TYR A 230 10.08 3.83 10.21
C TYR A 230 8.96 2.81 10.31
N THR A 231 7.87 3.20 10.93
CA THR A 231 6.67 2.36 11.09
C THR A 231 5.45 3.09 10.55
N CYS A 232 4.86 2.55 9.48
CA CYS A 232 3.56 2.95 8.96
C CYS A 232 2.45 2.25 9.75
N VAL A 233 1.51 2.99 10.30
CA VAL A 233 0.29 2.47 10.93
C VAL A 233 -0.88 2.76 10.01
N ASP A 234 -1.56 1.72 9.53
CA ASP A 234 -2.65 1.87 8.58
C ASP A 234 -3.84 0.97 8.94
N GLY A 235 -4.95 1.10 8.23
CA GLY A 235 -6.18 0.33 8.46
C GLY A 235 -6.77 0.51 9.86
N LEU A 236 -6.58 1.67 10.48
CA LEU A 236 -7.10 1.93 11.83
C LEU A 236 -8.64 2.01 11.81
N ILE A 237 -9.26 0.97 12.28
CA ILE A 237 -10.72 0.81 12.31
C ILE A 237 -11.23 0.66 13.75
N VAL A 238 -12.37 1.26 14.07
CA VAL A 238 -13.10 1.06 15.32
C VAL A 238 -14.56 0.77 15.02
N ASP A 239 -15.07 -0.31 15.59
CA ASP A 239 -16.48 -0.70 15.50
C ASP A 239 -17.39 0.48 15.91
N GLU A 240 -18.37 0.80 15.08
CA GLU A 240 -19.24 1.98 15.25
C GLU A 240 -19.93 2.03 16.63
N ASP A 241 -20.33 0.88 17.14
CA ASP A 241 -20.98 0.75 18.44
C ASP A 241 -20.03 1.08 19.63
N PHE A 242 -18.72 1.15 19.34
CA PHE A 242 -17.66 1.37 20.34
C PHE A 242 -16.89 2.68 20.12
N ARG A 243 -17.28 3.51 19.16
CA ARG A 243 -16.65 4.83 18.94
C ARG A 243 -16.79 5.74 20.16
N CYS A 244 -15.95 6.75 20.25
CA CYS A 244 -15.89 7.72 21.36
C CYS A 244 -15.54 7.10 22.73
N ARG A 245 -14.83 5.95 22.75
CA ARG A 245 -14.35 5.27 23.95
C ARG A 245 -12.82 5.17 24.01
N HIS A 246 -12.11 6.07 23.36
CA HIS A 246 -10.63 6.12 23.29
C HIS A 246 -9.95 4.86 22.70
N ILE A 247 -10.69 4.02 21.96
CA ILE A 247 -10.14 2.78 21.39
C ILE A 247 -9.06 3.10 20.36
N ALA A 248 -9.33 4.02 19.40
CA ALA A 248 -8.34 4.43 18.40
C ALA A 248 -7.06 4.97 19.06
N THR A 249 -7.20 5.79 20.12
CA THR A 249 -6.05 6.31 20.87
C THR A 249 -5.28 5.20 21.57
N THR A 250 -5.99 4.19 22.12
CA THR A 250 -5.37 3.02 22.76
C THR A 250 -4.58 2.19 21.74
N LEU A 251 -5.16 1.93 20.55
CA LEU A 251 -4.48 1.24 19.45
C LEU A 251 -3.24 2.00 18.99
N LEU A 252 -3.34 3.31 18.73
CA LEU A 252 -2.20 4.13 18.33
C LEU A 252 -1.10 4.17 19.39
N LYS A 253 -1.45 4.25 20.67
CA LYS A 253 -0.47 4.21 21.77
C LYS A 253 0.28 2.88 21.82
N HIS A 254 -0.44 1.79 21.55
CA HIS A 254 0.17 0.47 21.44
C HIS A 254 1.12 0.42 20.23
N ALA A 255 0.69 0.90 19.06
CA ALA A 255 1.52 0.95 17.86
C ALA A 255 2.84 1.70 18.08
N VAL A 256 2.77 2.88 18.73
CA VAL A 256 3.98 3.66 19.11
C VAL A 256 4.89 2.90 20.08
N SER A 257 4.30 2.15 21.01
CA SER A 257 5.10 1.34 21.96
C SER A 257 5.77 0.16 21.26
N GLU A 258 5.07 -0.47 20.30
CA GLU A 258 5.56 -1.61 19.53
C GLU A 258 6.66 -1.20 18.54
N ALA A 259 6.54 -0.03 17.94
CA ALA A 259 7.53 0.57 17.03
C ALA A 259 8.92 0.81 17.70
N SER A 260 9.02 0.72 19.04
CA SER A 260 10.29 0.66 19.79
C SER A 260 11.28 1.79 19.51
N GLY A 261 10.80 2.97 19.13
CA GLY A 261 11.61 4.17 18.86
C GLY A 261 11.75 4.53 17.39
N ASP A 262 11.10 3.80 16.50
CA ASP A 262 10.96 4.17 15.09
C ASP A 262 10.17 5.49 14.94
N VAL A 263 10.34 6.11 13.80
CA VAL A 263 9.48 7.20 13.36
C VAL A 263 8.12 6.61 12.99
N VAL A 264 7.09 6.90 13.78
CA VAL A 264 5.72 6.44 13.52
C VAL A 264 4.97 7.43 12.67
N PHE A 265 4.37 6.95 11.59
CA PHE A 265 3.56 7.77 10.70
C PHE A 265 2.29 7.01 10.25
N LEU A 266 1.34 7.75 9.70
CA LEU A 266 0.08 7.24 9.19
C LEU A 266 -0.45 8.15 8.08
N HIS A 267 -1.50 7.71 7.39
CA HIS A 267 -2.17 8.47 6.35
C HIS A 267 -3.53 8.99 6.82
N ALA A 268 -3.93 10.13 6.28
CA ALA A 268 -5.25 10.71 6.50
C ALA A 268 -5.69 11.49 5.25
N ASP A 269 -6.94 11.33 4.85
CA ASP A 269 -7.55 12.25 3.89
C ASP A 269 -7.56 13.67 4.47
N GLN A 270 -7.18 14.65 3.63
CA GLN A 270 -7.08 16.06 4.03
C GLN A 270 -8.39 16.63 4.57
N ASP A 271 -9.51 16.17 4.03
CA ASP A 271 -10.84 16.71 4.31
C ASP A 271 -11.61 15.86 5.34
N ASP A 272 -11.06 14.70 5.76
CA ASP A 272 -11.75 13.79 6.65
C ASP A 272 -11.51 14.09 8.14
N TYR A 273 -12.44 13.61 8.98
CA TYR A 273 -12.43 13.84 10.42
C TYR A 273 -11.26 13.18 11.17
N PRO A 274 -10.78 11.98 10.84
CA PRO A 274 -9.63 11.33 11.47
C PRO A 274 -8.38 12.21 11.53
N ARG A 275 -8.07 13.02 10.51
CA ARG A 275 -6.99 13.99 10.52
C ARG A 275 -6.97 14.84 11.80
N LYS A 276 -8.13 15.38 12.20
CA LYS A 276 -8.26 16.22 13.39
C LYS A 276 -7.99 15.49 14.71
N ILE A 277 -8.21 14.18 14.71
CA ILE A 277 -7.87 13.31 15.85
C ILE A 277 -6.35 13.16 15.92
N TYR A 278 -5.71 12.88 14.79
CA TYR A 278 -4.27 12.69 14.70
C TYR A 278 -3.50 13.98 15.07
N GLU A 279 -3.94 15.14 14.59
CA GLU A 279 -3.38 16.44 14.99
C GLU A 279 -3.44 16.65 16.52
N LYS A 280 -4.58 16.32 17.16
CA LYS A 280 -4.72 16.40 18.62
C LYS A 280 -3.83 15.41 19.39
N LEU A 281 -3.49 14.30 18.78
CA LEU A 281 -2.58 13.29 19.32
C LEU A 281 -1.11 13.64 19.08
N GLY A 282 -0.82 14.74 18.38
CA GLY A 282 0.54 15.21 18.12
C GLY A 282 1.17 14.69 16.84
N PHE A 283 0.36 14.21 15.90
CA PHE A 283 0.81 13.96 14.55
C PHE A 283 0.84 15.29 13.78
N ALA A 284 1.85 15.49 12.98
CA ALA A 284 2.03 16.64 12.10
C ALA A 284 2.14 16.20 10.65
N GLU A 285 1.55 16.98 9.75
CA GLU A 285 1.69 16.77 8.31
C GLU A 285 3.17 16.94 7.89
N VAL A 286 3.69 15.98 7.14
CA VAL A 286 5.07 15.97 6.65
C VAL A 286 5.16 15.83 5.14
N ASP A 287 4.13 15.22 4.50
CA ASP A 287 4.07 15.06 3.05
C ASP A 287 2.62 15.01 2.55
N LYS A 288 2.44 15.11 1.23
CA LYS A 288 1.14 15.04 0.54
C LYS A 288 1.23 14.18 -0.70
N LEU A 289 0.21 13.36 -0.87
CA LEU A 289 -0.07 12.66 -2.11
C LEU A 289 -1.31 13.30 -2.76
N TYR A 290 -1.17 13.76 -3.99
CA TYR A 290 -2.28 14.27 -4.79
C TYR A 290 -2.83 13.15 -5.65
N GLU A 291 -4.12 12.93 -5.56
CA GLU A 291 -4.80 11.81 -6.19
C GLU A 291 -5.91 12.31 -7.10
N TYR A 292 -6.05 11.69 -8.26
CA TYR A 292 -7.06 12.00 -9.27
C TYR A 292 -7.70 10.71 -9.73
N LEU A 293 -8.98 10.55 -9.48
CA LEU A 293 -9.72 9.30 -9.69
C LEU A 293 -10.98 9.53 -10.54
N SER A 294 -11.23 8.66 -11.49
CA SER A 294 -12.54 8.47 -12.09
C SER A 294 -12.93 7.01 -12.00
N THR A 295 -14.13 6.75 -11.55
CA THR A 295 -14.75 5.44 -11.58
C THR A 295 -15.92 5.47 -12.56
N GLU A 296 -15.97 4.54 -13.52
CA GLU A 296 -17.17 4.38 -14.35
C GLU A 296 -18.34 4.00 -13.42
N LYS A 297 -19.40 4.80 -13.45
CA LYS A 297 -20.63 4.53 -12.70
C LYS A 297 -21.52 3.59 -13.50
#